data_11a48f80b0962804f300bcac21346d7a
#
_entry.id   11a48f80b0962804f300bcac21346d7a
#
_cell.length_a   1.000
_cell.length_b   1.000
_cell.length_c   1.000
_cell.angle_alpha   90.00
_cell.angle_beta   90.00
_cell.angle_gamma   90.00
#
_symmetry.space_group_name_H-M   'P 1'
#
loop_
_entity.id
_entity.type
_entity.pdbx_description
1 polymer ?
#
loop_
_entity_poly.entity_id
_entity_poly.type
_entity_poly.pdbx_seq_one_letter_code
_entity_poly.pdbx_strand_id
1 'polypeptide(L)'
;MGWVKDRCARQQYILALLLVSICRAQADDTVSMNDATDGLSGTGSTDMQNWAVHGQFTNTYQWHPAFAAPYNGPNSLPSNTEGEQTNDATLYAGYRLSNDSEIWINAEYDQGFGLADTLGVAGFPSGEAYKVGAVNPYYRTPRLFYRKVIDLGGVREQVAESANQLAGYHTANNLILTIGKFAVTDVFDNNSYAHDPRNDFLNWAAVDAGAFDYAADAWGYTYGAAAEWTQDSWTWRNGVFDLSQVPNSEKLTQRFSQFELVTELEKRYQLNEQPGKIRFLVFDNRGRMGSYADAIALWQQAGQPIGGPSTALVRRYASRPGAVLNLEQAITDDLGLFARLSANNGNEEAYEFTDINRSVELGASLKGRSWGRADDTAGGALVVNGISSVAQTYLADGGLGVLVGDGQLTHYDTEQIAEFYYAWQALSFLAVTADYQYVRNPAYNADRGPVNIFALRVHVQY
;
A
#
# COMPACT_ATOMS: atom_id res chain seq x y z
N MET A 1 15.58 -4.11 31.66
CA MET A 1 14.46 -3.82 30.75
C MET A 1 13.88 -2.40 30.87
N GLY A 2 14.02 -1.68 31.96
CA GLY A 2 13.51 -0.30 32.12
C GLY A 2 14.31 0.82 31.46
N TRP A 3 15.60 0.65 31.25
CA TRP A 3 16.52 1.70 30.78
C TRP A 3 16.50 1.94 29.25
N VAL A 4 16.05 0.99 28.47
CA VAL A 4 15.98 1.10 27.00
C VAL A 4 14.73 1.89 26.56
N LYS A 5 13.62 1.76 27.28
CA LYS A 5 12.37 2.49 26.97
C LYS A 5 12.47 4.02 27.16
N ASP A 6 13.25 4.48 28.14
CA ASP A 6 13.39 5.93 28.41
C ASP A 6 14.28 6.67 27.38
N ARG A 7 15.19 5.98 26.71
CA ARG A 7 16.00 6.61 25.64
C ARG A 7 15.23 6.76 24.33
N CYS A 8 14.35 5.81 24.01
CA CYS A 8 13.52 5.85 22.80
C CYS A 8 12.54 7.04 22.85
N ALA A 9 11.87 7.24 23.99
CA ALA A 9 10.94 8.36 24.18
C ALA A 9 11.60 9.74 24.00
N ARG A 10 12.84 9.92 24.47
CA ARG A 10 13.55 11.20 24.35
C ARG A 10 14.02 11.51 22.92
N GLN A 11 14.36 10.51 22.12
CA GLN A 11 14.73 10.72 20.72
C GLN A 11 13.51 11.03 19.82
N GLN A 12 12.35 10.51 20.15
CA GLN A 12 11.09 10.81 19.44
C GLN A 12 10.67 12.27 19.56
N TYR A 13 10.87 12.90 20.74
CA TYR A 13 10.60 14.33 20.93
C TYR A 13 11.53 15.24 20.12
N ILE A 14 12.77 14.83 19.84
CA ILE A 14 13.74 15.63 19.09
C ILE A 14 13.39 15.64 17.59
N LEU A 15 12.94 14.52 17.00
CA LEU A 15 12.56 14.45 15.59
C LEU A 15 11.27 15.24 15.31
N ALA A 16 10.27 15.10 16.18
CA ALA A 16 9.02 15.87 16.10
C ALA A 16 9.26 17.39 16.30
N LEU A 17 10.19 17.78 17.20
CA LEU A 17 10.56 19.17 17.41
C LEU A 17 11.35 19.77 16.24
N LEU A 18 12.16 19.01 15.53
CA LEU A 18 12.88 19.45 14.34
C LEU A 18 11.92 19.73 13.16
N LEU A 19 10.91 18.90 12.93
CA LEU A 19 9.88 19.13 11.92
C LEU A 19 9.01 20.34 12.23
N VAL A 20 8.62 20.55 13.50
CA VAL A 20 7.88 21.73 13.95
C VAL A 20 8.73 23.01 13.83
N SER A 21 10.06 22.93 13.97
CA SER A 21 10.96 24.09 13.81
C SER A 21 11.13 24.51 12.35
N ILE A 22 11.07 23.56 11.41
CA ILE A 22 11.12 23.85 9.96
C ILE A 22 9.81 24.53 9.53
N CYS A 23 8.65 24.11 10.05
CA CYS A 23 7.37 24.75 9.78
C CYS A 23 7.29 26.21 10.34
N ARG A 24 8.03 26.56 11.39
CA ARG A 24 8.04 27.93 11.93
C ARG A 24 8.88 28.91 11.09
N ALA A 25 9.88 28.45 10.38
CA ALA A 25 10.75 29.33 9.60
C ALA A 25 10.11 29.88 8.32
N GLN A 26 9.00 29.31 7.84
CA GLN A 26 8.28 29.77 6.65
C GLN A 26 7.00 30.57 6.96
N ALA A 27 6.59 30.67 8.22
CA ALA A 27 5.36 31.38 8.62
C ALA A 27 5.54 32.91 8.83
N ASP A 28 6.75 33.44 8.71
CA ASP A 28 7.03 34.85 9.00
C ASP A 28 7.05 35.78 7.76
N ASP A 29 6.76 35.29 6.56
CA ASP A 29 6.60 36.12 5.36
C ASP A 29 5.10 36.40 5.05
N THR A 30 4.37 36.96 6.01
CA THR A 30 3.02 37.52 5.76
C THR A 30 3.15 38.90 5.14
N VAL A 31 2.98 38.98 3.83
CA VAL A 31 2.69 40.25 3.15
C VAL A 31 1.29 40.72 3.56
N SER A 32 1.24 41.97 4.03
CA SER A 32 0.09 42.73 4.44
C SER A 32 -1.04 42.70 3.39
N MET A 33 -2.23 42.24 3.80
CA MET A 33 -3.49 42.52 3.08
C MET A 33 -4.00 43.92 3.42
N ASN A 34 -4.09 44.79 2.43
CA ASN A 34 -5.11 45.83 2.31
C ASN A 34 -5.30 46.14 0.82
N ASP A 35 -6.40 45.74 0.22
CA ASP A 35 -7.46 46.61 -0.30
C ASP A 35 -8.50 45.74 -1.05
N ALA A 36 -9.75 46.02 -0.66
CA ALA A 36 -10.93 45.43 -1.25
C ALA A 36 -11.36 46.19 -2.51
N THR A 37 -12.15 45.45 -3.33
CA THR A 37 -13.00 45.88 -4.46
C THR A 37 -12.31 46.10 -5.81
N ASP A 38 -12.42 45.13 -6.72
CA ASP A 38 -13.26 45.28 -7.91
C ASP A 38 -13.41 43.93 -8.64
N GLY A 39 -14.58 43.70 -9.20
CA GLY A 39 -14.97 42.45 -9.81
C GLY A 39 -14.40 42.20 -11.19
N LEU A 40 -14.57 40.95 -11.61
CA LEU A 40 -14.54 40.39 -12.98
C LEU A 40 -13.22 39.87 -13.51
N SER A 41 -13.28 38.53 -13.76
CA SER A 41 -12.47 37.79 -14.73
C SER A 41 -10.95 37.92 -14.60
N GLY A 42 -10.41 37.39 -13.51
CA GLY A 42 -9.02 37.00 -13.46
C GLY A 42 -8.87 35.59 -14.00
N THR A 43 -8.39 35.41 -15.21
CA THR A 43 -7.68 34.21 -15.64
C THR A 43 -6.42 34.12 -14.78
N GLY A 44 -6.52 33.52 -13.62
CA GLY A 44 -5.37 33.21 -12.78
C GLY A 44 -4.46 32.29 -13.60
N SER A 45 -3.36 32.85 -14.15
CA SER A 45 -2.25 32.03 -14.58
C SER A 45 -1.66 31.42 -13.32
N THR A 46 -2.05 30.19 -13.00
CA THR A 46 -1.28 29.39 -12.06
C THR A 46 0.06 29.15 -12.74
N ASP A 47 1.09 29.84 -12.26
CA ASP A 47 2.42 29.71 -12.81
C ASP A 47 2.86 28.25 -12.71
N MET A 48 3.51 27.73 -13.75
CA MET A 48 4.09 26.40 -13.73
C MET A 48 5.14 26.34 -12.62
N GLN A 49 4.92 25.46 -11.66
CA GLN A 49 5.86 25.28 -10.57
C GLN A 49 7.15 24.64 -11.07
N ASN A 50 8.30 25.21 -10.69
CA ASN A 50 9.61 24.72 -11.14
C ASN A 50 10.26 23.73 -10.16
N TRP A 51 9.93 23.82 -8.90
CA TRP A 51 10.40 22.89 -7.86
C TRP A 51 9.40 22.83 -6.73
N ALA A 52 9.41 21.74 -5.98
CA ALA A 52 8.65 21.59 -4.75
C ALA A 52 9.45 20.77 -3.74
N VAL A 53 9.19 21.05 -2.47
CA VAL A 53 9.67 20.22 -1.35
C VAL A 53 8.50 20.00 -0.40
N HIS A 54 8.16 18.74 -0.15
CA HIS A 54 7.12 18.34 0.80
C HIS A 54 7.75 17.48 1.88
N GLY A 55 7.08 17.39 3.02
CA GLY A 55 7.47 16.53 4.12
C GLY A 55 6.27 15.84 4.73
N GLN A 56 6.46 14.62 5.19
CA GLN A 56 5.46 13.94 5.99
C GLN A 56 6.12 13.17 7.14
N PHE A 57 5.32 12.91 8.17
CA PHE A 57 5.65 12.01 9.25
C PHE A 57 4.41 11.23 9.66
N THR A 58 4.52 9.91 9.73
CA THR A 58 3.47 9.02 10.20
C THR A 58 3.98 8.20 11.39
N ASN A 59 3.20 8.16 12.46
CA ASN A 59 3.36 7.19 13.53
C ASN A 59 2.10 6.33 13.60
N THR A 60 2.26 5.02 13.51
CA THR A 60 1.17 4.07 13.68
C THR A 60 1.50 3.14 14.86
N TYR A 61 0.66 3.15 15.89
CA TYR A 61 0.69 2.21 16.99
C TYR A 61 -0.47 1.24 16.86
N GLN A 62 -0.17 -0.06 16.82
CA GLN A 62 -1.16 -1.13 16.78
C GLN A 62 -1.04 -2.03 17.99
N TRP A 63 -2.16 -2.58 18.45
CA TRP A 63 -2.17 -3.58 19.49
C TRP A 63 -3.36 -4.51 19.39
N HIS A 64 -3.23 -5.74 19.89
CA HIS A 64 -4.34 -6.66 20.09
C HIS A 64 -4.30 -7.28 21.49
N PRO A 65 -5.46 -7.53 22.11
CA PRO A 65 -5.57 -8.34 23.32
C PRO A 65 -5.29 -9.80 23.00
N ALA A 66 -5.10 -10.60 24.05
CA ALA A 66 -4.99 -12.05 23.90
C ALA A 66 -6.23 -12.63 23.22
N PHE A 67 -6.04 -13.62 22.35
CA PHE A 67 -7.10 -14.33 21.65
C PHE A 67 -6.90 -15.84 21.70
N ALA A 68 -7.94 -16.61 21.33
CA ALA A 68 -7.89 -18.06 21.36
C ALA A 68 -7.00 -18.61 20.24
N ALA A 69 -6.00 -19.41 20.60
CA ALA A 69 -5.19 -20.19 19.67
C ALA A 69 -4.67 -21.44 20.38
N PRO A 70 -4.82 -22.63 19.79
CA PRO A 70 -4.36 -23.88 20.41
C PRO A 70 -2.83 -24.00 20.42
N TYR A 71 -2.12 -23.28 19.53
CA TYR A 71 -0.67 -23.27 19.41
C TYR A 71 -0.19 -21.99 18.67
N ASN A 72 1.12 -21.73 18.72
CA ASN A 72 1.81 -20.76 17.92
C ASN A 72 2.93 -21.46 17.15
N GLY A 73 3.03 -21.19 15.84
CA GLY A 73 4.07 -21.68 14.95
C GLY A 73 4.93 -20.55 14.36
N PRO A 74 5.78 -20.85 13.38
CA PRO A 74 6.78 -19.88 12.86
C PRO A 74 6.17 -18.58 12.33
N ASN A 75 5.12 -18.66 11.50
CA ASN A 75 4.43 -17.48 10.93
C ASN A 75 3.06 -17.32 11.60
N SER A 76 2.99 -17.36 12.92
CA SER A 76 1.76 -17.10 13.66
C SER A 76 1.76 -15.67 14.22
N LEU A 77 0.62 -15.01 14.15
CA LEU A 77 0.36 -13.88 15.05
C LEU A 77 0.34 -14.42 16.48
N PRO A 78 1.17 -13.94 17.44
CA PRO A 78 1.18 -14.41 18.81
C PRO A 78 -0.18 -14.27 19.50
N SER A 79 -0.63 -15.31 20.21
CA SER A 79 -1.96 -15.30 20.84
C SER A 79 -2.06 -14.52 22.14
N ASN A 80 -0.94 -14.11 22.72
CA ASN A 80 -0.90 -13.20 23.88
C ASN A 80 -1.08 -11.74 23.42
N THR A 81 -1.36 -10.84 24.37
CA THR A 81 -1.41 -9.40 24.08
C THR A 81 -0.07 -8.92 23.51
N GLU A 82 -0.14 -8.25 22.38
CA GLU A 82 1.01 -7.66 21.69
C GLU A 82 0.70 -6.22 21.31
N GLY A 83 1.72 -5.36 21.24
CA GLY A 83 1.60 -4.00 20.76
C GLY A 83 2.92 -3.57 20.14
N GLU A 84 2.87 -3.04 18.92
CA GLU A 84 4.00 -2.59 18.13
C GLU A 84 3.72 -1.23 17.49
N GLN A 85 4.79 -0.56 17.05
CA GLN A 85 4.68 0.73 16.38
C GLN A 85 5.63 0.83 15.20
N THR A 86 5.18 1.59 14.19
CA THR A 86 6.01 2.05 13.08
C THR A 86 6.06 3.58 13.05
N ASN A 87 7.20 4.09 12.58
CA ASN A 87 7.38 5.50 12.28
C ASN A 87 8.02 5.61 10.91
N ASP A 88 7.50 6.51 10.10
CA ASP A 88 8.14 6.91 8.86
C ASP A 88 8.17 8.44 8.74
N ALA A 89 9.25 8.95 8.19
CA ALA A 89 9.43 10.36 7.90
C ALA A 89 10.01 10.51 6.51
N THR A 90 9.26 11.11 5.59
CA THR A 90 9.67 11.27 4.19
C THR A 90 9.82 12.74 3.81
N LEU A 91 10.93 13.07 3.15
CA LEU A 91 11.13 14.31 2.44
C LEU A 91 11.03 14.06 0.95
N TYR A 92 10.14 14.78 0.27
CA TYR A 92 9.92 14.72 -1.17
C TYR A 92 10.56 15.96 -1.82
N ALA A 93 11.39 15.79 -2.83
CA ALA A 93 11.95 16.90 -3.57
C ALA A 93 11.75 16.69 -5.07
N GLY A 94 11.12 17.65 -5.72
CA GLY A 94 10.79 17.63 -7.14
C GLY A 94 11.40 18.82 -7.88
N TYR A 95 11.83 18.59 -9.12
CA TYR A 95 12.34 19.61 -9.99
C TYR A 95 11.86 19.43 -11.43
N ARG A 96 11.41 20.52 -12.06
CA ARG A 96 10.98 20.58 -13.45
C ARG A 96 12.18 20.73 -14.39
N LEU A 97 12.41 19.72 -15.21
CA LEU A 97 13.50 19.70 -16.18
C LEU A 97 13.14 20.44 -17.48
N SER A 98 11.88 20.35 -17.89
CA SER A 98 11.28 21.03 -19.03
C SER A 98 9.79 21.22 -18.78
N ASN A 99 9.09 21.95 -19.65
CA ASN A 99 7.64 22.20 -19.48
C ASN A 99 6.80 20.93 -19.36
N ASP A 100 7.31 19.81 -19.84
CA ASP A 100 6.62 18.52 -19.93
C ASP A 100 7.31 17.41 -19.12
N SER A 101 8.32 17.75 -18.30
CA SER A 101 9.05 16.70 -17.57
C SER A 101 9.57 17.16 -16.21
N GLU A 102 9.59 16.22 -15.28
CA GLU A 102 10.03 16.41 -13.90
C GLU A 102 10.82 15.21 -13.38
N ILE A 103 11.64 15.45 -12.38
CA ILE A 103 12.36 14.44 -11.62
C ILE A 103 12.01 14.57 -10.14
N TRP A 104 11.86 13.44 -9.46
CA TRP A 104 11.55 13.36 -8.03
C TRP A 104 12.51 12.45 -7.31
N ILE A 105 12.84 12.83 -6.07
CA ILE A 105 13.56 11.99 -5.11
C ILE A 105 12.86 12.07 -3.75
N ASN A 106 12.66 10.90 -3.12
CA ASN A 106 12.14 10.81 -1.76
C ASN A 106 13.23 10.25 -0.85
N ALA A 107 13.55 11.00 0.20
CA ALA A 107 14.45 10.56 1.28
C ALA A 107 13.59 10.17 2.48
N GLU A 108 13.70 8.94 2.95
CA GLU A 108 12.83 8.40 4.00
C GLU A 108 13.63 7.75 5.13
N TYR A 109 13.16 7.96 6.35
CA TYR A 109 13.63 7.29 7.55
C TYR A 109 12.50 6.49 8.17
N ASP A 110 12.70 5.19 8.28
CA ASP A 110 11.76 4.25 8.89
C ASP A 110 12.27 3.73 10.21
N GLN A 111 11.35 3.33 11.09
CA GLN A 111 11.65 2.74 12.39
C GLN A 111 10.46 1.90 12.87
N GLY A 112 10.74 0.84 13.61
CA GLY A 112 9.75 0.06 14.33
C GLY A 112 9.37 -1.23 13.63
N PHE A 113 8.30 -1.83 14.11
CA PHE A 113 7.81 -3.14 13.68
C PHE A 113 6.29 -3.12 13.55
N GLY A 114 5.76 -3.91 12.62
CA GLY A 114 4.35 -4.29 12.62
C GLY A 114 4.08 -5.42 13.61
N LEU A 115 2.82 -5.67 13.93
CA LEU A 115 2.42 -6.83 14.75
C LEU A 115 3.03 -8.11 14.18
N ALA A 116 3.71 -8.88 15.02
CA ALA A 116 4.42 -10.12 14.65
C ALA A 116 5.36 -9.97 13.43
N ASP A 117 5.99 -8.81 13.23
CA ASP A 117 6.79 -8.53 12.02
C ASP A 117 6.00 -8.75 10.71
N THR A 118 4.72 -8.37 10.70
CA THR A 118 3.72 -8.60 9.62
C THR A 118 3.30 -10.06 9.39
N LEU A 119 3.64 -10.99 10.27
CA LEU A 119 3.33 -12.41 10.12
C LEU A 119 1.97 -12.79 10.74
N GLY A 120 1.37 -13.87 10.23
CA GLY A 120 0.24 -14.55 10.83
C GLY A 120 -1.14 -14.01 10.50
N VAL A 121 -1.23 -13.04 9.57
CA VAL A 121 -2.46 -12.58 8.93
C VAL A 121 -2.13 -12.35 7.46
N ALA A 122 -2.90 -12.93 6.54
CA ALA A 122 -2.60 -12.83 5.10
C ALA A 122 -2.84 -11.40 4.58
N GLY A 123 -3.96 -10.77 4.98
CA GLY A 123 -4.15 -9.33 4.86
C GLY A 123 -3.54 -8.64 6.08
N PHE A 124 -2.22 -8.43 6.10
CA PHE A 124 -1.53 -7.93 7.28
C PHE A 124 -2.08 -6.57 7.75
N PRO A 125 -2.10 -6.34 9.09
CA PRO A 125 -2.91 -5.29 9.71
C PRO A 125 -2.47 -3.85 9.43
N SER A 126 -1.28 -3.61 8.87
CA SER A 126 -0.81 -2.26 8.56
C SER A 126 0.02 -2.23 7.31
N GLY A 127 -0.44 -1.51 6.28
CA GLY A 127 0.34 -1.16 5.09
C GLY A 127 1.52 -0.22 5.37
N GLU A 128 1.58 0.39 6.56
CA GLU A 128 2.73 1.17 7.07
C GLU A 128 3.77 0.30 7.81
N ALA A 129 3.56 -1.03 7.88
CA ALA A 129 4.49 -1.96 8.49
C ALA A 129 5.27 -2.71 7.40
N TYR A 130 6.58 -2.75 7.53
CA TYR A 130 7.46 -3.42 6.60
C TYR A 130 7.83 -4.82 7.09
N LYS A 131 8.13 -5.73 6.16
CA LYS A 131 8.63 -7.08 6.45
C LYS A 131 9.96 -7.07 7.22
N VAL A 132 10.69 -5.96 7.11
CA VAL A 132 11.99 -5.73 7.76
C VAL A 132 11.88 -4.49 8.63
N GLY A 133 11.62 -4.70 9.91
CA GLY A 133 11.61 -3.65 10.92
C GLY A 133 12.98 -3.44 11.58
N ALA A 134 13.18 -2.30 12.23
CA ALA A 134 14.35 -2.03 13.02
C ALA A 134 14.05 -1.16 14.24
N VAL A 135 14.76 -1.42 15.36
CA VAL A 135 14.63 -0.61 16.59
C VAL A 135 15.15 0.80 16.38
N ASN A 136 16.22 0.97 15.60
CA ASN A 136 16.80 2.27 15.31
C ASN A 136 16.31 2.80 13.95
N PRO A 137 16.13 4.12 13.80
CA PRO A 137 15.82 4.71 12.50
C PRO A 137 16.86 4.33 11.45
N TYR A 138 16.40 3.98 10.26
CA TYR A 138 17.27 3.67 9.12
C TYR A 138 16.78 4.43 7.88
N TYR A 139 17.75 4.79 7.04
CA TYR A 139 17.50 5.57 5.82
C TYR A 139 17.27 4.69 4.62
N ARG A 140 16.36 5.12 3.74
CA ARG A 140 16.19 4.58 2.38
C ARG A 140 15.75 5.65 1.38
N THR A 141 15.83 5.31 0.11
CA THR A 141 15.29 6.10 -1.00
C THR A 141 14.19 5.26 -1.66
N PRO A 142 12.92 5.43 -1.24
CA PRO A 142 11.80 4.69 -1.81
C PRO A 142 11.53 5.08 -3.26
N ARG A 143 11.61 6.37 -3.59
CA ARG A 143 11.36 6.88 -4.94
C ARG A 143 12.52 7.72 -5.45
N LEU A 144 12.89 7.45 -6.70
CA LEU A 144 13.77 8.26 -7.54
C LEU A 144 13.35 8.02 -8.98
N PHE A 145 12.60 8.92 -9.57
CA PHE A 145 12.05 8.72 -10.91
C PHE A 145 12.03 10.00 -11.74
N TYR A 146 12.03 9.78 -13.04
CA TYR A 146 11.74 10.77 -14.07
C TYR A 146 10.33 10.54 -14.61
N ARG A 147 9.55 11.63 -14.78
CA ARG A 147 8.24 11.61 -15.40
C ARG A 147 8.20 12.59 -16.57
N LYS A 148 7.61 12.15 -17.68
CA LYS A 148 7.36 12.97 -18.85
C LYS A 148 5.89 12.89 -19.25
N VAL A 149 5.29 14.05 -19.51
CA VAL A 149 3.92 14.17 -20.02
C VAL A 149 4.00 14.60 -21.49
N ILE A 150 3.29 13.88 -22.36
CA ILE A 150 3.18 14.18 -23.78
C ILE A 150 1.72 14.53 -24.04
N ASP A 151 1.46 15.80 -24.40
CA ASP A 151 0.15 16.29 -24.74
C ASP A 151 -0.33 15.69 -26.07
N LEU A 152 -1.54 15.13 -26.08
CA LEU A 152 -2.16 14.51 -27.25
C LEU A 152 -3.43 15.26 -27.70
N GLY A 153 -3.75 16.38 -27.03
CA GLY A 153 -4.88 17.25 -27.36
C GLY A 153 -6.06 17.15 -26.40
N GLY A 154 -7.16 17.82 -26.73
CA GLY A 154 -8.29 18.02 -25.84
C GLY A 154 -8.19 19.32 -25.02
N VAL A 155 -9.05 19.45 -24.01
CA VAL A 155 -9.05 20.62 -23.11
C VAL A 155 -7.78 20.62 -22.29
N ARG A 156 -7.21 21.82 -22.06
CA ARG A 156 -6.09 21.99 -21.14
C ARG A 156 -6.60 21.91 -19.71
N GLU A 157 -6.04 21.00 -18.92
CA GLU A 157 -6.42 20.75 -17.53
C GLU A 157 -5.30 21.22 -16.61
N GLN A 158 -5.69 21.79 -15.48
CA GLN A 158 -4.77 22.17 -14.42
C GLN A 158 -4.42 20.93 -13.58
N VAL A 159 -3.13 20.76 -13.30
CA VAL A 159 -2.59 19.76 -12.40
C VAL A 159 -2.23 20.43 -11.09
N ALA A 160 -2.83 19.98 -10.00
CA ALA A 160 -2.51 20.47 -8.67
C ALA A 160 -1.18 19.89 -8.17
N GLU A 161 -0.51 20.63 -7.29
CA GLU A 161 0.66 20.15 -6.56
C GLU A 161 0.29 18.99 -5.62
N SER A 162 1.17 18.01 -5.51
CA SER A 162 1.07 16.93 -4.53
C SER A 162 2.46 16.36 -4.20
N ALA A 163 2.55 15.42 -3.26
CA ALA A 163 3.80 14.90 -2.72
C ALA A 163 4.85 14.48 -3.78
N ASN A 164 4.43 13.99 -4.95
CA ASN A 164 5.31 13.58 -6.05
C ASN A 164 4.83 14.15 -7.39
N GLN A 165 4.30 15.38 -7.39
CA GLN A 165 3.78 16.05 -8.59
C GLN A 165 3.88 17.56 -8.48
N LEU A 166 4.51 18.21 -9.46
CA LEU A 166 4.56 19.67 -9.57
C LEU A 166 3.25 20.22 -10.13
N ALA A 167 2.78 21.35 -9.61
CA ALA A 167 1.67 22.08 -10.21
C ALA A 167 2.00 22.50 -11.65
N GLY A 168 1.02 22.38 -12.54
CA GLY A 168 1.19 22.69 -13.95
C GLY A 168 -0.05 22.45 -14.77
N TYR A 169 0.14 22.07 -16.02
CA TYR A 169 -0.94 21.81 -16.98
C TYR A 169 -0.56 20.66 -17.90
N HIS A 170 -1.57 19.91 -18.32
CA HIS A 170 -1.50 19.00 -19.45
C HIS A 170 -2.83 19.04 -20.24
N THR A 171 -2.88 18.37 -21.37
CA THR A 171 -4.15 18.19 -22.09
C THR A 171 -4.92 16.98 -21.56
N ALA A 172 -6.25 17.01 -21.66
CA ALA A 172 -7.14 15.91 -21.22
C ALA A 172 -6.75 14.56 -21.86
N ASN A 173 -6.29 14.58 -23.11
CA ASN A 173 -5.68 13.44 -23.78
C ASN A 173 -4.16 13.58 -23.70
N ASN A 174 -3.49 12.60 -23.11
CA ASN A 174 -2.05 12.65 -22.85
C ASN A 174 -1.44 11.25 -22.78
N LEU A 175 -0.11 11.20 -22.83
CA LEU A 175 0.70 10.03 -22.53
C LEU A 175 1.70 10.40 -21.46
N ILE A 176 1.61 9.76 -20.28
CA ILE A 176 2.56 9.92 -19.18
C ILE A 176 3.53 8.75 -19.19
N LEU A 177 4.83 9.06 -19.18
CA LEU A 177 5.91 8.07 -19.08
C LEU A 177 6.64 8.28 -17.76
N THR A 178 6.72 7.24 -16.92
CA THR A 178 7.45 7.25 -15.65
C THR A 178 8.53 6.17 -15.69
N ILE A 179 9.77 6.51 -15.33
CA ILE A 179 10.90 5.58 -15.28
C ILE A 179 11.77 5.86 -14.06
N GLY A 180 12.16 4.82 -13.35
CA GLY A 180 13.03 4.94 -12.17
C GLY A 180 12.68 3.93 -11.08
N LYS A 181 12.89 4.31 -9.82
CA LYS A 181 12.44 3.57 -8.64
C LYS A 181 11.16 4.19 -8.11
N PHE A 182 10.09 3.41 -7.98
CA PHE A 182 8.78 3.81 -7.43
C PHE A 182 7.95 2.56 -7.08
N ALA A 183 6.79 2.73 -6.43
CA ALA A 183 5.89 1.61 -6.17
C ALA A 183 5.05 1.30 -7.41
N VAL A 184 4.76 0.02 -7.67
CA VAL A 184 3.84 -0.38 -8.74
C VAL A 184 2.47 0.26 -8.54
N THR A 185 2.02 0.33 -7.30
CA THR A 185 0.74 0.93 -6.91
C THR A 185 0.70 2.45 -7.01
N ASP A 186 1.83 3.15 -7.19
CA ASP A 186 1.82 4.57 -7.56
C ASP A 186 1.11 4.83 -8.90
N VAL A 187 0.98 3.80 -9.75
CA VAL A 187 0.39 3.87 -11.09
C VAL A 187 -0.81 2.93 -11.27
N PHE A 188 -0.75 1.72 -10.69
CA PHE A 188 -1.73 0.64 -10.89
C PHE A 188 -2.57 0.40 -9.64
N ASP A 189 -3.76 -0.16 -9.81
CA ASP A 189 -4.74 -0.47 -8.75
C ASP A 189 -5.16 0.72 -7.87
N ASN A 190 -4.99 1.93 -8.35
CA ASN A 190 -5.38 3.14 -7.62
C ASN A 190 -6.90 3.16 -7.34
N ASN A 191 -7.31 3.68 -6.17
CA ASN A 191 -8.70 3.85 -5.79
C ASN A 191 -8.85 5.10 -4.91
N SER A 192 -9.83 5.94 -5.22
CA SER A 192 -10.01 7.24 -4.54
C SER A 192 -10.49 7.12 -3.09
N TYR A 193 -10.91 5.93 -2.64
CA TYR A 193 -11.51 5.70 -1.32
C TYR A 193 -10.71 4.74 -0.44
N ALA A 194 -9.77 3.99 -1.05
CA ALA A 194 -8.94 3.03 -0.35
C ALA A 194 -7.66 2.77 -1.15
N HIS A 195 -6.55 3.38 -0.74
CA HIS A 195 -5.26 3.25 -1.43
C HIS A 195 -4.06 3.64 -0.56
N ASP A 196 -4.19 4.61 0.33
CA ASP A 196 -3.06 5.13 1.11
C ASP A 196 -3.18 4.78 2.59
N PRO A 197 -2.35 3.87 3.13
CA PRO A 197 -2.40 3.47 4.55
C PRO A 197 -2.04 4.60 5.52
N ARG A 198 -1.58 5.76 5.05
CA ARG A 198 -1.36 6.97 5.85
C ARG A 198 -2.63 7.79 6.06
N ASN A 199 -3.59 7.68 5.14
CA ASN A 199 -4.80 8.50 5.12
C ASN A 199 -6.09 7.68 5.20
N ASP A 200 -6.10 6.47 4.60
CA ASP A 200 -7.27 5.61 4.48
C ASP A 200 -7.23 4.44 5.46
N PHE A 201 -7.60 3.25 5.01
CA PHE A 201 -7.49 1.99 5.75
C PHE A 201 -6.03 1.65 6.08
N LEU A 202 -5.81 0.86 7.12
CA LEU A 202 -4.48 0.35 7.47
C LEU A 202 -4.24 -1.04 6.91
N ASN A 203 -5.27 -1.90 6.87
CA ASN A 203 -5.14 -3.27 6.40
C ASN A 203 -4.69 -3.29 4.94
N TRP A 204 -3.61 -4.02 4.66
CA TRP A 204 -3.04 -4.09 3.33
C TRP A 204 -4.04 -4.60 2.26
N ALA A 205 -4.85 -5.61 2.57
CA ALA A 205 -5.85 -6.14 1.64
C ALA A 205 -7.11 -5.26 1.50
N ALA A 206 -7.15 -4.08 2.19
CA ALA A 206 -8.15 -3.05 2.01
C ALA A 206 -7.62 -1.83 1.26
N VAL A 207 -6.31 -1.57 1.28
CA VAL A 207 -5.71 -0.45 0.50
C VAL A 207 -5.29 -0.86 -0.90
N ASP A 208 -4.93 -2.13 -1.10
CA ASP A 208 -4.56 -2.70 -2.39
C ASP A 208 -5.33 -4.01 -2.64
N ALA A 209 -5.42 -4.45 -3.89
CA ALA A 209 -6.08 -5.71 -4.24
C ALA A 209 -5.33 -6.90 -3.63
N GLY A 210 -5.95 -7.63 -2.71
CA GLY A 210 -5.31 -8.65 -1.86
C GLY A 210 -4.54 -9.74 -2.60
N ALA A 211 -4.93 -10.12 -3.83
CA ALA A 211 -4.21 -11.13 -4.62
C ALA A 211 -3.23 -10.53 -5.66
N PHE A 212 -3.00 -9.21 -5.66
CA PHE A 212 -2.02 -8.55 -6.51
C PHE A 212 -0.64 -8.59 -5.85
N ASP A 213 0.15 -9.59 -6.22
CA ASP A 213 1.52 -9.80 -5.73
C ASP A 213 2.51 -8.97 -6.56
N TYR A 214 2.43 -7.65 -6.46
CA TYR A 214 3.19 -6.73 -7.29
C TYR A 214 4.68 -6.69 -6.96
N ALA A 215 5.49 -6.36 -7.97
CA ALA A 215 6.95 -6.28 -7.87
C ALA A 215 7.38 -5.24 -6.83
N ALA A 216 8.23 -5.67 -5.89
CA ALA A 216 8.71 -4.81 -4.81
C ALA A 216 10.00 -5.33 -4.17
N ASP A 217 10.78 -4.45 -3.54
CA ASP A 217 11.69 -4.81 -2.47
C ASP A 217 10.90 -5.05 -1.15
N ALA A 218 11.57 -5.33 -0.06
CA ALA A 218 10.92 -5.59 1.23
C ALA A 218 10.11 -4.39 1.77
N TRP A 219 10.20 -3.23 1.15
CA TRP A 219 9.53 -1.98 1.54
C TRP A 219 8.45 -1.52 0.54
N GLY A 220 8.17 -2.28 -0.51
CA GLY A 220 7.11 -1.97 -1.46
C GLY A 220 7.55 -1.20 -2.71
N TYR A 221 8.85 -1.05 -3.00
CA TYR A 221 9.35 -0.25 -4.11
C TYR A 221 10.26 -1.05 -5.04
N THR A 222 10.22 -0.72 -6.33
CA THR A 222 11.07 -1.38 -7.33
C THR A 222 11.52 -0.45 -8.45
N TYR A 223 12.47 -0.90 -9.25
CA TYR A 223 12.84 -0.23 -10.50
C TYR A 223 11.90 -0.65 -11.62
N GLY A 224 11.44 0.31 -12.40
CA GLY A 224 10.53 0.02 -13.50
C GLY A 224 10.33 1.17 -14.46
N ALA A 225 9.46 0.90 -15.43
CA ALA A 225 8.93 1.89 -16.35
C ALA A 225 7.43 1.65 -16.51
N ALA A 226 6.67 2.74 -16.52
CA ALA A 226 5.24 2.74 -16.75
C ALA A 226 4.86 3.76 -17.82
N ALA A 227 3.83 3.43 -18.62
CA ALA A 227 3.22 4.30 -19.59
C ALA A 227 1.71 4.33 -19.35
N GLU A 228 1.14 5.55 -19.25
CA GLU A 228 -0.28 5.79 -19.03
C GLU A 228 -0.82 6.59 -20.21
N TRP A 229 -1.59 5.97 -21.08
CA TRP A 229 -2.22 6.63 -22.23
C TRP A 229 -3.68 6.93 -21.92
N THR A 230 -3.97 8.23 -21.79
CA THR A 230 -5.33 8.74 -21.57
C THR A 230 -5.93 9.27 -22.87
N GLN A 231 -7.10 8.75 -23.21
CA GLN A 231 -7.91 9.19 -24.34
C GLN A 231 -9.37 9.31 -23.90
N ASP A 232 -9.90 10.53 -23.90
CA ASP A 232 -11.26 10.85 -23.44
C ASP A 232 -11.56 10.27 -22.04
N SER A 233 -12.47 9.29 -21.96
CA SER A 233 -12.86 8.63 -20.71
C SER A 233 -12.09 7.34 -20.40
N TRP A 234 -11.08 7.01 -21.20
CA TRP A 234 -10.26 5.81 -21.04
C TRP A 234 -8.83 6.14 -20.64
N THR A 235 -8.23 5.30 -19.84
CA THR A 235 -6.78 5.28 -19.60
C THR A 235 -6.29 3.85 -19.71
N TRP A 236 -5.26 3.63 -20.53
CA TRP A 236 -4.58 2.36 -20.64
C TRP A 236 -3.18 2.49 -20.07
N ARG A 237 -2.87 1.70 -19.04
CA ARG A 237 -1.59 1.66 -18.36
C ARG A 237 -0.85 0.39 -18.67
N ASN A 238 0.47 0.48 -18.86
CA ASN A 238 1.35 -0.65 -19.05
C ASN A 238 2.62 -0.43 -18.24
N GLY A 239 3.13 -1.48 -17.59
CA GLY A 239 4.34 -1.40 -16.80
C GLY A 239 5.21 -2.64 -16.92
N VAL A 240 6.51 -2.44 -16.72
CA VAL A 240 7.51 -3.49 -16.54
C VAL A 240 8.35 -3.14 -15.31
N PHE A 241 8.47 -4.08 -14.38
CA PHE A 241 9.10 -3.87 -13.08
C PHE A 241 10.07 -4.99 -12.75
N ASP A 242 11.17 -4.65 -12.05
CA ASP A 242 12.18 -5.59 -11.63
C ASP A 242 11.72 -6.33 -10.36
N LEU A 243 11.86 -7.66 -10.33
CA LEU A 243 11.52 -8.47 -9.17
C LEU A 243 12.71 -8.64 -8.24
N SER A 244 12.45 -9.05 -7.00
CA SER A 244 13.49 -9.44 -6.06
C SER A 244 14.30 -10.66 -6.57
N GLN A 245 15.50 -10.88 -6.00
CA GLN A 245 16.42 -11.95 -6.44
C GLN A 245 15.86 -13.35 -6.18
N VAL A 246 15.14 -13.50 -5.08
CA VAL A 246 14.39 -14.69 -4.68
C VAL A 246 13.09 -14.23 -4.02
N PRO A 247 12.05 -15.07 -3.98
CA PRO A 247 10.81 -14.73 -3.29
C PRO A 247 11.05 -14.14 -1.89
N ASN A 248 10.39 -13.02 -1.60
CA ASN A 248 10.46 -12.30 -0.33
C ASN A 248 11.86 -11.78 0.04
N SER A 249 12.68 -11.37 -0.93
CA SER A 249 14.03 -10.85 -0.71
C SER A 249 14.03 -9.32 -0.59
N GLU A 250 14.93 -8.80 0.25
CA GLU A 250 15.21 -7.36 0.34
C GLU A 250 15.90 -6.79 -0.92
N LYS A 251 16.48 -7.66 -1.76
CA LYS A 251 17.34 -7.26 -2.88
C LYS A 251 16.68 -7.53 -4.21
N LEU A 252 16.52 -6.48 -5.00
CA LEU A 252 16.08 -6.55 -6.39
C LEU A 252 17.17 -7.15 -7.29
N THR A 253 16.75 -7.71 -8.44
CA THR A 253 17.69 -8.28 -9.43
C THR A 253 18.50 -7.20 -10.14
N GLN A 254 17.95 -6.01 -10.30
CA GLN A 254 18.52 -4.84 -10.98
C GLN A 254 18.92 -5.07 -12.45
N ARG A 255 18.43 -6.14 -13.06
CA ARG A 255 18.75 -6.54 -14.44
C ARG A 255 17.53 -6.95 -15.25
N PHE A 256 16.32 -6.89 -14.66
CA PHE A 256 15.09 -7.38 -15.28
C PHE A 256 15.18 -8.83 -15.77
N SER A 257 16.09 -9.64 -15.16
CA SER A 257 16.15 -11.07 -15.42
C SER A 257 14.97 -11.82 -14.83
N GLN A 258 14.35 -11.22 -13.84
CA GLN A 258 13.09 -11.56 -13.23
C GLN A 258 12.26 -10.28 -13.19
N PHE A 259 11.03 -10.31 -13.69
CA PHE A 259 10.26 -9.11 -13.91
C PHE A 259 8.76 -9.36 -13.78
N GLU A 260 8.05 -8.32 -13.45
CA GLU A 260 6.61 -8.23 -13.57
C GLU A 260 6.24 -7.47 -14.85
N LEU A 261 5.23 -8.00 -15.55
CA LEU A 261 4.48 -7.25 -16.56
C LEU A 261 3.10 -6.97 -16.00
N VAL A 262 2.65 -5.73 -16.09
CA VAL A 262 1.32 -5.32 -15.66
C VAL A 262 0.66 -4.44 -16.70
N THR A 263 -0.62 -4.64 -16.92
CA THR A 263 -1.45 -3.79 -17.78
C THR A 263 -2.80 -3.55 -17.11
N GLU A 264 -3.29 -2.32 -17.19
CA GLU A 264 -4.56 -1.90 -16.62
C GLU A 264 -5.34 -1.04 -17.61
N LEU A 265 -6.63 -1.33 -17.76
CA LEU A 265 -7.57 -0.53 -18.53
C LEU A 265 -8.58 0.10 -17.58
N GLU A 266 -8.60 1.44 -17.52
CA GLU A 266 -9.55 2.22 -16.75
C GLU A 266 -10.62 2.84 -17.67
N LYS A 267 -11.88 2.78 -17.23
CA LYS A 267 -12.99 3.54 -17.80
C LYS A 267 -13.59 4.46 -16.74
N ARG A 268 -13.58 5.77 -17.02
CA ARG A 268 -14.32 6.78 -16.26
C ARG A 268 -15.74 6.90 -16.81
N TYR A 269 -16.73 6.98 -15.89
CA TYR A 269 -18.13 7.13 -16.24
C TYR A 269 -18.85 8.00 -15.19
N GLN A 270 -20.10 8.34 -15.46
CA GLN A 270 -20.97 9.01 -14.51
C GLN A 270 -22.24 8.19 -14.32
N LEU A 271 -22.67 8.04 -13.08
CA LEU A 271 -23.94 7.45 -12.70
C LEU A 271 -24.71 8.44 -11.82
N ASN A 272 -25.88 8.90 -12.27
CA ASN A 272 -26.66 9.94 -11.61
C ASN A 272 -25.83 11.21 -11.33
N GLU A 273 -25.07 11.67 -12.34
CA GLU A 273 -24.18 12.83 -12.28
C GLU A 273 -22.97 12.68 -11.34
N GLN A 274 -22.84 11.53 -10.65
CA GLN A 274 -21.73 11.24 -9.77
C GLN A 274 -20.65 10.42 -10.50
N PRO A 275 -19.35 10.76 -10.30
CA PRO A 275 -18.25 10.09 -10.99
C PRO A 275 -18.03 8.66 -10.46
N GLY A 276 -17.65 7.80 -11.39
CA GLY A 276 -17.22 6.43 -11.10
C GLY A 276 -16.11 5.99 -12.04
N LYS A 277 -15.34 5.00 -11.60
CA LYS A 277 -14.30 4.36 -12.40
C LYS A 277 -14.40 2.84 -12.26
N ILE A 278 -14.09 2.17 -13.35
CA ILE A 278 -13.90 0.73 -13.39
C ILE A 278 -12.53 0.46 -14.00
N ARG A 279 -11.73 -0.38 -13.34
CA ARG A 279 -10.40 -0.78 -13.78
C ARG A 279 -10.32 -2.28 -13.88
N PHE A 280 -9.73 -2.75 -14.95
CA PHE A 280 -9.38 -4.15 -15.12
C PHE A 280 -7.87 -4.25 -15.33
N LEU A 281 -7.20 -4.95 -14.42
CA LEU A 281 -5.75 -5.13 -14.40
C LEU A 281 -5.43 -6.61 -14.58
N VAL A 282 -4.39 -6.92 -15.36
CA VAL A 282 -3.75 -8.23 -15.41
C VAL A 282 -2.25 -8.06 -15.21
N PHE A 283 -1.64 -9.03 -14.54
CA PHE A 283 -0.21 -9.05 -14.26
C PHE A 283 0.38 -10.44 -14.43
N ASP A 284 1.68 -10.52 -14.66
CA ASP A 284 2.44 -11.79 -14.64
C ASP A 284 3.81 -11.55 -14.02
N ASN A 285 4.04 -12.17 -12.86
CA ASN A 285 5.36 -12.25 -12.24
C ASN A 285 6.15 -13.39 -12.90
N ARG A 286 7.24 -13.03 -13.57
CA ARG A 286 8.13 -13.98 -14.25
C ARG A 286 9.46 -14.09 -13.52
N GLY A 287 9.61 -15.12 -12.69
CA GLY A 287 10.79 -15.28 -11.81
C GLY A 287 11.03 -16.72 -11.36
N ARG A 288 12.02 -16.89 -10.50
CA ARG A 288 12.36 -18.20 -9.91
C ARG A 288 11.54 -18.41 -8.65
N MET A 289 10.48 -19.18 -8.78
CA MET A 289 9.57 -19.52 -7.68
C MET A 289 9.31 -21.02 -7.61
N GLY A 290 8.96 -21.52 -6.43
CA GLY A 290 8.68 -22.91 -6.17
C GLY A 290 7.20 -23.23 -6.32
N SER A 291 6.90 -24.33 -7.00
CA SER A 291 5.55 -24.87 -7.06
C SER A 291 5.21 -25.59 -5.75
N TYR A 292 4.04 -25.32 -5.20
CA TYR A 292 3.53 -26.02 -4.00
C TYR A 292 3.43 -27.53 -4.25
N ALA A 293 2.94 -27.95 -5.42
CA ALA A 293 2.81 -29.36 -5.76
C ALA A 293 4.17 -30.08 -5.81
N ASP A 294 5.19 -29.44 -6.42
CA ASP A 294 6.53 -30.03 -6.50
C ASP A 294 7.18 -30.09 -5.12
N ALA A 295 6.97 -29.08 -4.26
CA ALA A 295 7.48 -29.07 -2.89
C ALA A 295 6.87 -30.21 -2.05
N ILE A 296 5.56 -30.40 -2.13
CA ILE A 296 4.85 -31.52 -1.47
C ILE A 296 5.37 -32.86 -1.98
N ALA A 297 5.48 -33.04 -3.32
CA ALA A 297 5.96 -34.29 -3.91
C ALA A 297 7.39 -34.61 -3.47
N LEU A 298 8.30 -33.63 -3.47
CA LEU A 298 9.68 -33.80 -3.01
C LEU A 298 9.73 -34.19 -1.52
N TRP A 299 8.96 -33.54 -0.68
CA TRP A 299 8.87 -33.83 0.75
C TRP A 299 8.34 -35.24 1.02
N GLN A 300 7.31 -35.69 0.28
CA GLN A 300 6.77 -37.05 0.36
C GLN A 300 7.79 -38.10 -0.06
N GLN A 301 8.51 -37.87 -1.17
CA GLN A 301 9.59 -38.76 -1.65
C GLN A 301 10.74 -38.86 -0.65
N ALA A 302 11.02 -37.83 0.10
CA ALA A 302 12.04 -37.79 1.16
C ALA A 302 11.61 -38.51 2.45
N GLY A 303 10.41 -39.08 2.51
CA GLY A 303 9.87 -39.72 3.71
C GLY A 303 9.26 -38.78 4.73
N GLN A 304 8.77 -37.64 4.29
CA GLN A 304 8.06 -36.62 5.10
C GLN A 304 8.87 -36.14 6.33
N PRO A 305 10.09 -35.59 6.11
CA PRO A 305 10.91 -35.12 7.21
C PRO A 305 10.21 -34.02 8.01
N ILE A 306 10.55 -33.91 9.30
CA ILE A 306 10.05 -32.85 10.19
C ILE A 306 10.36 -31.48 9.59
N GLY A 307 9.41 -30.54 9.65
CA GLY A 307 9.54 -29.17 9.14
C GLY A 307 8.72 -28.91 7.87
N GLY A 308 8.03 -29.93 7.34
CA GLY A 308 7.11 -29.78 6.21
C GLY A 308 7.79 -29.60 4.84
N PRO A 309 6.98 -29.48 3.77
CA PRO A 309 7.48 -29.19 2.44
C PRO A 309 8.04 -27.77 2.33
N SER A 310 9.02 -27.55 1.43
CA SER A 310 9.66 -26.24 1.22
C SER A 310 9.73 -25.90 -0.27
N THR A 311 9.10 -24.81 -0.66
CA THR A 311 9.13 -24.26 -2.01
C THR A 311 10.54 -23.86 -2.44
N ALA A 312 11.39 -23.42 -1.49
CA ALA A 312 12.77 -23.03 -1.76
C ALA A 312 13.62 -24.13 -2.40
N LEU A 313 13.29 -25.42 -2.16
CA LEU A 313 14.02 -26.57 -2.71
C LEU A 313 13.67 -26.88 -4.17
N VAL A 314 12.58 -26.33 -4.67
CA VAL A 314 12.03 -26.64 -6.02
C VAL A 314 11.92 -25.39 -6.91
N ARG A 315 12.52 -24.27 -6.50
CA ARG A 315 12.48 -23.01 -7.27
C ARG A 315 13.05 -23.17 -8.66
N ARG A 316 12.24 -22.82 -9.65
CA ARG A 316 12.62 -22.73 -11.06
C ARG A 316 11.98 -21.52 -11.71
N TYR A 317 12.41 -21.15 -12.90
CA TYR A 317 11.83 -20.06 -13.65
C TYR A 317 10.37 -20.41 -14.03
N ALA A 318 9.43 -19.65 -13.52
CA ALA A 318 7.99 -19.87 -13.68
C ALA A 318 7.24 -18.55 -13.84
N SER A 319 5.94 -18.60 -14.11
CA SER A 319 5.03 -17.45 -14.16
C SER A 319 3.94 -17.59 -13.10
N ARG A 320 3.61 -16.45 -12.48
CA ARG A 320 2.48 -16.32 -11.54
C ARG A 320 1.52 -15.23 -12.03
N PRO A 321 0.65 -15.54 -13.03
CA PRO A 321 -0.30 -14.59 -13.54
C PRO A 321 -1.47 -14.35 -12.58
N GLY A 322 -2.05 -13.14 -12.67
CA GLY A 322 -3.25 -12.78 -11.94
C GLY A 322 -4.02 -11.63 -12.59
N ALA A 323 -5.17 -11.32 -12.01
CA ALA A 323 -6.06 -10.25 -12.47
C ALA A 323 -6.76 -9.57 -11.31
N VAL A 324 -7.12 -8.29 -11.52
CA VAL A 324 -7.86 -7.45 -10.58
C VAL A 324 -8.99 -6.75 -11.32
N LEU A 325 -10.17 -6.71 -10.71
CA LEU A 325 -11.25 -5.79 -11.05
C LEU A 325 -11.38 -4.81 -9.88
N ASN A 326 -11.21 -3.51 -10.15
CA ASN A 326 -11.27 -2.45 -9.15
C ASN A 326 -12.34 -1.43 -9.58
N LEU A 327 -13.28 -1.14 -8.67
CA LEU A 327 -14.45 -0.32 -8.88
C LEU A 327 -14.48 0.79 -7.84
N GLU A 328 -14.81 2.01 -8.26
CA GLU A 328 -15.13 3.12 -7.37
C GLU A 328 -16.33 3.89 -7.90
N GLN A 329 -17.21 4.34 -7.00
CA GLN A 329 -18.40 5.10 -7.32
C GLN A 329 -18.72 6.11 -6.23
N ALA A 330 -18.72 7.38 -6.55
CA ALA A 330 -19.35 8.40 -5.71
C ALA A 330 -20.87 8.20 -5.71
N ILE A 331 -21.47 8.11 -4.53
CA ILE A 331 -22.93 8.04 -4.37
C ILE A 331 -23.48 9.44 -4.10
N THR A 332 -22.75 10.24 -3.36
CA THR A 332 -22.96 11.67 -3.12
C THR A 332 -21.60 12.36 -3.11
N ASP A 333 -21.57 13.68 -2.92
CA ASP A 333 -20.33 14.45 -2.76
C ASP A 333 -19.53 14.01 -1.51
N ASP A 334 -20.18 13.35 -0.55
CA ASP A 334 -19.56 12.93 0.71
C ASP A 334 -19.36 11.42 0.82
N LEU A 335 -20.20 10.60 0.16
CA LEU A 335 -20.18 9.14 0.25
C LEU A 335 -19.62 8.52 -1.03
N GLY A 336 -18.50 7.81 -0.89
CA GLY A 336 -17.94 6.95 -1.92
C GLY A 336 -18.01 5.48 -1.55
N LEU A 337 -18.25 4.64 -2.54
CA LEU A 337 -18.20 3.18 -2.43
C LEU A 337 -17.07 2.65 -3.31
N PHE A 338 -16.47 1.54 -2.87
CA PHE A 338 -15.47 0.83 -3.65
C PHE A 338 -15.61 -0.67 -3.52
N ALA A 339 -15.07 -1.38 -4.50
CA ALA A 339 -14.98 -2.84 -4.49
C ALA A 339 -13.76 -3.30 -5.27
N ARG A 340 -13.09 -4.34 -4.79
CA ARG A 340 -12.05 -5.06 -5.54
C ARG A 340 -12.32 -6.54 -5.56
N LEU A 341 -12.06 -7.17 -6.71
CA LEU A 341 -12.02 -8.62 -6.88
C LEU A 341 -10.65 -8.94 -7.46
N SER A 342 -9.89 -9.81 -6.82
CA SER A 342 -8.58 -10.19 -7.31
C SER A 342 -8.32 -11.68 -7.21
N ALA A 343 -7.53 -12.20 -8.16
CA ALA A 343 -7.12 -13.59 -8.16
C ALA A 343 -5.78 -13.77 -8.89
N ASN A 344 -4.99 -14.76 -8.44
CA ASN A 344 -3.81 -15.27 -9.13
C ASN A 344 -3.89 -16.80 -9.25
N ASN A 345 -2.94 -17.42 -9.96
CA ASN A 345 -3.00 -18.85 -10.25
C ASN A 345 -2.88 -19.76 -9.01
N GLY A 346 -2.23 -19.29 -7.94
CA GLY A 346 -2.11 -19.98 -6.65
C GLY A 346 -1.36 -21.33 -6.68
N ASN A 347 -0.59 -21.60 -7.73
CA ASN A 347 0.18 -22.85 -7.86
C ASN A 347 1.61 -22.70 -7.35
N GLU A 348 2.17 -21.52 -7.49
CA GLU A 348 3.51 -21.13 -7.05
C GLU A 348 3.44 -20.32 -5.75
N GLU A 349 4.54 -20.32 -4.99
CA GLU A 349 4.72 -19.46 -3.83
C GLU A 349 4.51 -17.98 -4.19
N ALA A 350 4.10 -17.16 -3.21
CA ALA A 350 4.12 -15.71 -3.36
C ALA A 350 5.52 -15.25 -3.76
N TYR A 351 5.60 -14.28 -4.70
CA TYR A 351 6.91 -13.79 -5.12
C TYR A 351 7.42 -12.71 -4.18
N GLU A 352 6.59 -11.71 -3.91
CA GLU A 352 7.02 -10.59 -3.09
C GLU A 352 6.42 -10.63 -1.69
N PHE A 353 5.09 -10.59 -1.53
CA PHE A 353 4.56 -10.49 -0.17
C PHE A 353 3.11 -10.96 0.04
N THR A 354 2.36 -11.35 -0.99
CA THR A 354 0.98 -11.78 -0.74
C THR A 354 0.77 -13.28 -0.81
N ASP A 355 0.43 -13.88 0.33
CA ASP A 355 -0.05 -15.26 0.43
C ASP A 355 -1.59 -15.36 0.20
N ILE A 356 -2.16 -14.44 -0.59
CA ILE A 356 -3.57 -14.44 -0.97
C ILE A 356 -3.67 -14.85 -2.44
N ASN A 357 -4.50 -15.87 -2.76
CA ASN A 357 -4.70 -16.28 -4.15
C ASN A 357 -6.02 -15.75 -4.73
N ARG A 358 -6.96 -15.35 -3.90
CA ARG A 358 -8.22 -14.70 -4.28
C ARG A 358 -8.71 -13.81 -3.14
N SER A 359 -9.20 -12.64 -3.49
CA SER A 359 -9.76 -11.69 -2.53
C SER A 359 -11.01 -11.04 -3.08
N VAL A 360 -11.96 -10.78 -2.20
CA VAL A 360 -13.12 -9.94 -2.42
C VAL A 360 -13.11 -8.86 -1.37
N GLU A 361 -13.17 -7.62 -1.80
CA GLU A 361 -13.18 -6.44 -0.95
C GLU A 361 -14.38 -5.55 -1.32
N LEU A 362 -15.05 -5.02 -0.30
CA LEU A 362 -16.14 -4.05 -0.42
C LEU A 362 -15.99 -3.02 0.68
N GLY A 363 -16.13 -1.73 0.36
CA GLY A 363 -16.04 -0.71 1.38
C GLY A 363 -16.67 0.62 0.99
N ALA A 364 -16.64 1.53 1.95
CA ALA A 364 -17.18 2.88 1.85
C ALA A 364 -16.30 3.89 2.58
N SER A 365 -16.25 5.10 2.06
CA SER A 365 -15.63 6.27 2.69
C SER A 365 -16.64 7.41 2.76
N LEU A 366 -16.77 8.05 3.92
CA LEU A 366 -17.76 9.10 4.19
C LEU A 366 -17.08 10.33 4.79
N LYS A 367 -17.25 11.49 4.13
CA LYS A 367 -16.80 12.80 4.63
C LYS A 367 -17.72 13.33 5.72
N GLY A 368 -17.16 14.04 6.68
CA GLY A 368 -17.83 14.44 7.92
C GLY A 368 -18.77 15.64 7.84
N ARG A 369 -19.19 16.09 6.65
CA ARG A 369 -20.10 17.25 6.53
C ARG A 369 -21.40 17.06 7.30
N SER A 370 -21.96 15.86 7.30
CA SER A 370 -23.24 15.56 7.97
C SER A 370 -23.20 15.71 9.50
N TRP A 371 -22.00 15.67 10.11
CA TRP A 371 -21.79 15.91 11.56
C TRP A 371 -20.96 17.17 11.84
N GLY A 372 -20.87 18.09 10.87
CA GLY A 372 -20.23 19.41 11.04
C GLY A 372 -18.70 19.39 11.04
N ARG A 373 -18.08 18.32 10.51
CA ARG A 373 -16.62 18.11 10.44
C ARG A 373 -16.22 17.75 9.00
N ALA A 374 -16.30 18.70 8.08
CA ALA A 374 -16.17 18.49 6.64
C ALA A 374 -14.83 17.83 6.22
N ASP A 375 -13.76 18.09 6.97
CA ASP A 375 -12.43 17.59 6.69
C ASP A 375 -12.14 16.21 7.31
N ASP A 376 -13.01 15.74 8.23
CA ASP A 376 -12.90 14.40 8.80
C ASP A 376 -13.39 13.34 7.80
N THR A 377 -12.89 12.11 7.95
CA THR A 377 -13.32 10.97 7.13
C THR A 377 -13.57 9.75 8.02
N ALA A 378 -14.67 9.05 7.77
CA ALA A 378 -14.93 7.72 8.33
C ALA A 378 -14.95 6.70 7.21
N GLY A 379 -14.32 5.55 7.40
CA GLY A 379 -14.33 4.45 6.44
C GLY A 379 -14.68 3.12 7.07
N GLY A 380 -15.20 2.21 6.25
CA GLY A 380 -15.42 0.82 6.62
C GLY A 380 -15.24 -0.09 5.43
N ALA A 381 -14.56 -1.23 5.63
CA ALA A 381 -14.30 -2.24 4.62
C ALA A 381 -14.53 -3.65 5.15
N LEU A 382 -14.91 -4.55 4.25
CA LEU A 382 -15.00 -5.99 4.46
C LEU A 382 -14.13 -6.67 3.40
N VAL A 383 -13.25 -7.56 3.85
CA VAL A 383 -12.35 -8.32 2.99
C VAL A 383 -12.52 -9.81 3.28
N VAL A 384 -12.53 -10.63 2.23
CA VAL A 384 -12.52 -12.08 2.31
C VAL A 384 -11.40 -12.62 1.44
N ASN A 385 -10.40 -13.21 2.07
CA ASN A 385 -9.20 -13.77 1.45
C ASN A 385 -9.26 -15.29 1.42
N GLY A 386 -8.72 -15.89 0.36
CA GLY A 386 -8.63 -17.34 0.21
C GLY A 386 -7.39 -17.77 -0.54
N ILE A 387 -6.99 -19.03 -0.34
CA ILE A 387 -5.88 -19.67 -1.04
C ILE A 387 -6.34 -20.83 -1.90
N SER A 388 -5.49 -21.28 -2.81
CA SER A 388 -5.74 -22.44 -3.68
C SER A 388 -5.73 -23.75 -2.88
N SER A 389 -6.34 -24.80 -3.42
CA SER A 389 -6.35 -26.10 -2.75
C SER A 389 -4.96 -26.70 -2.56
N VAL A 390 -4.05 -26.47 -3.50
CA VAL A 390 -2.68 -26.96 -3.38
C VAL A 390 -1.90 -26.19 -2.31
N ALA A 391 -2.12 -24.88 -2.16
CA ALA A 391 -1.56 -24.08 -1.07
C ALA A 391 -2.12 -24.52 0.29
N GLN A 392 -3.43 -24.86 0.37
CA GLN A 392 -4.03 -25.44 1.59
C GLN A 392 -3.32 -26.72 2.00
N THR A 393 -3.09 -27.65 1.04
CA THR A 393 -2.35 -28.90 1.31
C THR A 393 -0.92 -28.61 1.75
N TYR A 394 -0.24 -27.67 1.10
CA TYR A 394 1.13 -27.28 1.43
C TYR A 394 1.24 -26.76 2.88
N LEU A 395 0.31 -25.87 3.30
CA LEU A 395 0.27 -25.35 4.68
C LEU A 395 -0.16 -26.43 5.69
N ALA A 396 -1.10 -27.32 5.32
CA ALA A 396 -1.54 -28.43 6.18
C ALA A 396 -0.42 -29.44 6.44
N ASP A 397 0.46 -29.66 5.45
CA ASP A 397 1.65 -30.53 5.57
C ASP A 397 2.81 -29.82 6.32
N GLY A 398 2.61 -28.60 6.82
CA GLY A 398 3.59 -27.84 7.61
C GLY A 398 4.48 -26.91 6.78
N GLY A 399 4.16 -26.69 5.52
CA GLY A 399 4.84 -25.69 4.68
C GLY A 399 4.64 -24.26 5.20
N LEU A 400 5.58 -23.39 4.89
CA LEU A 400 5.56 -21.98 5.28
C LEU A 400 5.44 -21.09 4.04
N GLY A 401 4.51 -20.13 4.05
CA GLY A 401 4.42 -19.04 3.09
C GLY A 401 5.34 -17.88 3.47
N VAL A 402 5.14 -16.74 2.80
CA VAL A 402 5.86 -15.49 3.09
C VAL A 402 5.37 -14.89 4.42
N LEU A 403 4.06 -14.81 4.60
CA LEU A 403 3.41 -14.19 5.78
C LEU A 403 2.66 -15.21 6.64
N VAL A 404 2.23 -16.34 6.06
CA VAL A 404 1.37 -17.32 6.71
C VAL A 404 2.02 -18.69 6.79
N GLY A 405 1.43 -19.58 7.60
CA GLY A 405 1.91 -20.92 7.82
C GLY A 405 2.50 -21.09 9.22
N ASP A 406 1.74 -21.75 10.08
CA ASP A 406 2.09 -21.96 11.49
C ASP A 406 2.57 -23.39 11.79
N GLY A 407 2.90 -24.15 10.73
CA GLY A 407 3.38 -25.54 10.82
C GLY A 407 2.27 -26.59 10.68
N GLN A 408 1.01 -26.17 10.65
CA GLN A 408 -0.16 -27.03 10.38
C GLN A 408 -1.37 -26.17 10.00
N LEU A 409 -2.31 -26.73 9.24
CA LEU A 409 -3.58 -26.10 8.90
C LEU A 409 -4.67 -27.19 8.97
N THR A 410 -5.11 -27.50 10.19
CA THR A 410 -6.05 -28.61 10.44
C THR A 410 -7.45 -28.28 9.92
N HIS A 411 -7.91 -27.05 10.13
CA HIS A 411 -9.22 -26.58 9.69
C HIS A 411 -9.07 -25.28 8.91
N TYR A 412 -9.01 -25.43 7.59
CA TYR A 412 -9.00 -24.30 6.65
C TYR A 412 -10.36 -23.60 6.62
N ASP A 413 -10.35 -22.28 6.68
CA ASP A 413 -11.46 -21.42 6.27
C ASP A 413 -10.89 -20.12 5.66
N THR A 414 -11.72 -19.33 4.99
CA THR A 414 -11.32 -18.04 4.47
C THR A 414 -10.98 -17.07 5.59
N GLU A 415 -9.91 -16.29 5.41
CA GLU A 415 -9.63 -15.17 6.30
C GLU A 415 -10.63 -14.05 6.01
N GLN A 416 -11.28 -13.54 7.05
CA GLN A 416 -12.30 -12.49 6.93
C GLN A 416 -11.89 -11.31 7.80
N ILE A 417 -11.84 -10.13 7.19
CA ILE A 417 -11.42 -8.90 7.84
C ILE A 417 -12.55 -7.88 7.73
N ALA A 418 -12.87 -7.24 8.85
CA ALA A 418 -13.70 -6.04 8.88
C ALA A 418 -12.87 -4.92 9.49
N GLU A 419 -12.69 -3.83 8.76
CA GLU A 419 -11.93 -2.67 9.22
C GLU A 419 -12.83 -1.43 9.25
N PHE A 420 -12.64 -0.60 10.28
CA PHE A 420 -13.32 0.67 10.45
C PHE A 420 -12.34 1.71 10.97
N TYR A 421 -12.30 2.88 10.34
CA TYR A 421 -11.49 3.99 10.81
C TYR A 421 -12.28 5.30 10.92
N TYR A 422 -11.77 6.18 11.76
CA TYR A 422 -12.18 7.58 11.84
C TYR A 422 -10.93 8.45 11.84
N ALA A 423 -10.73 9.20 10.77
CA ALA A 423 -9.64 10.17 10.61
C ALA A 423 -10.15 11.57 11.03
N TRP A 424 -9.70 12.02 12.18
CA TRP A 424 -9.94 13.36 12.67
C TRP A 424 -8.89 14.31 12.13
N GLN A 425 -9.30 15.24 11.25
CA GLN A 425 -8.44 16.33 10.81
C GLN A 425 -8.37 17.39 11.92
N ALA A 426 -7.35 17.29 12.76
CA ALA A 426 -7.16 18.16 13.92
C ALA A 426 -6.68 19.57 13.51
N LEU A 427 -5.78 19.65 12.52
CA LEU A 427 -5.25 20.85 11.88
C LEU A 427 -5.11 20.59 10.38
N SER A 428 -4.93 21.62 9.56
CA SER A 428 -4.77 21.46 8.09
C SER A 428 -3.65 20.50 7.69
N PHE A 429 -2.63 20.35 8.54
CA PHE A 429 -1.44 19.52 8.34
C PHE A 429 -1.38 18.29 9.26
N LEU A 430 -2.35 18.09 10.17
CA LEU A 430 -2.33 17.04 11.19
C LEU A 430 -3.63 16.26 11.21
N ALA A 431 -3.56 14.98 10.94
CA ALA A 431 -4.64 14.01 11.12
C ALA A 431 -4.33 13.03 12.25
N VAL A 432 -5.34 12.66 13.03
CA VAL A 432 -5.29 11.59 14.04
C VAL A 432 -6.38 10.59 13.72
N THR A 433 -6.00 9.33 13.46
CA THR A 433 -6.92 8.29 13.07
C THR A 433 -7.01 7.22 14.14
N ALA A 434 -8.23 6.92 14.58
CA ALA A 434 -8.53 5.71 15.32
C ALA A 434 -8.97 4.62 14.33
N ASP A 435 -8.41 3.43 14.45
CA ASP A 435 -8.67 2.30 13.57
C ASP A 435 -8.98 1.04 14.38
N TYR A 436 -9.87 0.22 13.85
CA TYR A 436 -10.25 -1.06 14.42
C TYR A 436 -10.40 -2.11 13.33
N GLN A 437 -9.72 -3.25 13.52
CA GLN A 437 -9.86 -4.41 12.65
C GLN A 437 -10.34 -5.63 13.43
N TYR A 438 -11.30 -6.35 12.87
CA TYR A 438 -11.74 -7.64 13.32
C TYR A 438 -11.31 -8.69 12.30
N VAL A 439 -10.43 -9.62 12.71
CA VAL A 439 -9.88 -10.66 11.83
C VAL A 439 -10.38 -12.02 12.31
N ARG A 440 -11.17 -12.69 11.49
CA ARG A 440 -11.61 -14.06 11.69
C ARG A 440 -10.77 -15.00 10.85
N ASN A 441 -10.41 -16.15 11.42
CA ASN A 441 -9.55 -17.18 10.81
C ASN A 441 -8.20 -16.60 10.30
N PRO A 442 -7.41 -15.93 11.17
CA PRO A 442 -6.15 -15.35 10.76
C PRO A 442 -5.25 -16.40 10.12
N ALA A 443 -4.59 -16.05 9.01
CA ALA A 443 -3.80 -16.98 8.20
C ALA A 443 -4.58 -18.23 7.76
N TYR A 444 -5.88 -18.06 7.46
CA TYR A 444 -6.80 -19.14 7.02
C TYR A 444 -7.09 -20.25 8.04
N ASN A 445 -6.67 -20.08 9.29
CA ASN A 445 -6.77 -21.11 10.31
C ASN A 445 -8.02 -20.88 11.20
N ALA A 446 -9.05 -21.73 11.01
CA ALA A 446 -10.30 -21.65 11.78
C ALA A 446 -10.14 -22.03 13.27
N ASP A 447 -9.01 -22.61 13.66
CA ASP A 447 -8.70 -22.93 15.06
C ASP A 447 -8.16 -21.72 15.84
N ARG A 448 -7.89 -20.59 15.15
CA ARG A 448 -7.29 -19.38 15.71
C ARG A 448 -8.24 -18.18 15.60
N GLY A 449 -8.18 -17.30 16.60
CA GLY A 449 -8.96 -16.08 16.63
C GLY A 449 -10.38 -16.23 17.17
N PRO A 450 -11.30 -15.29 16.89
CA PRO A 450 -11.04 -14.06 16.14
C PRO A 450 -10.08 -13.10 16.86
N VAL A 451 -9.41 -12.25 16.11
CA VAL A 451 -8.49 -11.23 16.64
C VAL A 451 -9.12 -9.85 16.50
N ASN A 452 -9.08 -9.06 17.58
CA ASN A 452 -9.44 -7.66 17.57
C ASN A 452 -8.15 -6.83 17.58
N ILE A 453 -7.92 -6.03 16.55
CA ILE A 453 -6.74 -5.18 16.43
C ILE A 453 -7.21 -3.73 16.50
N PHE A 454 -6.53 -2.95 17.32
CA PHE A 454 -6.78 -1.53 17.49
C PHE A 454 -5.54 -0.76 17.05
N ALA A 455 -5.74 0.38 16.39
CA ALA A 455 -4.65 1.25 16.02
C ALA A 455 -4.95 2.72 16.30
N LEU A 456 -3.87 3.46 16.53
CA LEU A 456 -3.85 4.91 16.55
C LEU A 456 -2.77 5.35 15.57
N ARG A 457 -3.16 6.13 14.56
CA ARG A 457 -2.25 6.72 13.58
C ARG A 457 -2.23 8.24 13.75
N VAL A 458 -1.03 8.81 13.81
CA VAL A 458 -0.81 10.26 13.77
C VAL A 458 -0.05 10.56 12.49
N HIS A 459 -0.66 11.36 11.61
CA HIS A 459 -0.07 11.73 10.32
C HIS A 459 0.05 13.25 10.22
N VAL A 460 1.26 13.70 9.87
CA VAL A 460 1.60 15.11 9.62
C VAL A 460 2.10 15.22 8.20
N GLN A 461 1.54 16.14 7.43
CA GLN A 461 1.96 16.39 6.04
C GLN A 461 1.99 17.90 5.76
N TYR A 462 3.07 18.33 5.10
CA TYR A 462 3.29 19.72 4.70
C TYR A 462 3.84 19.80 3.27
#